data_39d7636f5384ccb4b38836225f9c4c9c
#
_entry.id   39d7636f5384ccb4b38836225f9c4c9c
#
_cell.length_a   1.000
_cell.length_b   1.000
_cell.length_c   1.000
_cell.angle_alpha   90.00
_cell.angle_beta   90.00
_cell.angle_gamma   90.00
#
_symmetry.space_group_name_H-M   'P 1'
#
loop_
_entity.id
_entity.type
_entity.pdbx_description
1 polymer ?
#
loop_
_entity_poly.entity_id
_entity_poly.type
_entity_poly.pdbx_seq_one_letter_code
_entity_poly.pdbx_strand_id
1 'polypeptide(L)'
;MAVIWRALIVAGGLWLGAVLSGGVAAQEPGIPGDILRDIAAAGRAAERAEATATTPLFERRAASTRLSASVISALASYTRDATAILRTAMASAPRHRNYVTNAVTAAFPGYADLARREANLPQSASAPLLVRTAAETDESRASYTNTEAMDSGEEFGLSAIVIGGGGHDVGAFGNRKESGKDVNMEINFTPFGGWLWNFLQSPEPHIGGHYNTDGNTNQLYMGGTWIFDLGWGFFAGGSLSLALHDGETDTEELDRKELGLPILFRESLEFGYRVDDHHGISLHLDHISNAGIDENNEGLETFGLRYTYRI
;
A
#
# COMPACT_ATOMS: atom_id res chain seq x y z
N MET A 1 0.23 -24.24 -11.89
CA MET A 1 0.66 -23.46 -10.70
C MET A 1 2.09 -22.90 -10.72
N ALA A 2 3.07 -23.49 -11.41
CA ALA A 2 4.46 -22.99 -11.42
C ALA A 2 4.73 -21.70 -12.23
N VAL A 3 3.79 -21.18 -13.00
CA VAL A 3 3.99 -20.05 -13.93
C VAL A 3 3.63 -18.71 -13.30
N ILE A 4 2.70 -18.66 -12.36
CA ILE A 4 2.24 -17.40 -11.72
C ILE A 4 3.24 -16.93 -10.64
N TRP A 5 3.91 -17.86 -9.96
CA TRP A 5 4.97 -17.52 -8.99
C TRP A 5 6.23 -16.92 -9.62
N ARG A 6 6.47 -17.18 -10.91
CA ARG A 6 7.63 -16.59 -11.62
C ARG A 6 7.44 -15.10 -11.96
N ALA A 7 6.22 -14.61 -12.06
CA ALA A 7 5.94 -13.21 -12.38
C ALA A 7 6.12 -12.26 -11.17
N LEU A 8 5.91 -12.75 -9.95
CA LEU A 8 6.09 -11.95 -8.72
C LEU A 8 7.56 -11.91 -8.23
N ILE A 9 8.39 -12.89 -8.64
CA ILE A 9 9.82 -12.92 -8.30
C ILE A 9 10.67 -12.07 -9.27
N VAL A 10 10.19 -11.82 -10.49
CA VAL A 10 10.94 -11.04 -11.48
C VAL A 10 10.88 -9.53 -11.22
N ALA A 11 9.89 -9.05 -10.47
CA ALA A 11 9.83 -7.63 -10.04
C ALA A 11 10.75 -7.31 -8.85
N GLY A 12 11.21 -8.32 -8.10
CA GLY A 12 12.12 -8.15 -6.94
C GLY A 12 13.58 -8.52 -7.19
N GLY A 13 13.92 -9.04 -8.37
CA GLY A 13 15.18 -9.74 -8.64
C GLY A 13 16.22 -9.03 -9.52
N LEU A 14 16.05 -7.78 -9.87
CA LEU A 14 16.93 -7.07 -10.82
C LEU A 14 17.84 -6.01 -10.18
N TRP A 15 18.28 -6.21 -8.93
CA TRP A 15 19.22 -5.30 -8.26
C TRP A 15 20.31 -6.00 -7.43
N LEU A 16 20.97 -7.01 -8.01
CA LEU A 16 22.19 -7.57 -7.42
C LEU A 16 23.15 -8.04 -8.52
N GLY A 17 23.82 -7.08 -9.16
CA GLY A 17 24.82 -7.46 -10.15
C GLY A 17 25.54 -6.32 -10.83
N ALA A 18 26.09 -5.37 -10.07
CA ALA A 18 27.10 -4.45 -10.62
C ALA A 18 27.93 -3.78 -9.51
N VAL A 19 28.74 -4.55 -8.81
CA VAL A 19 29.90 -3.97 -8.13
C VAL A 19 31.01 -5.01 -8.18
N LEU A 20 31.91 -4.87 -9.14
CA LEU A 20 33.32 -5.23 -9.11
C LEU A 20 33.95 -4.96 -10.48
N SER A 21 34.33 -3.73 -10.73
CA SER A 21 35.46 -3.41 -11.60
C SER A 21 36.03 -2.07 -11.15
N GLY A 22 37.21 -2.09 -10.58
CA GLY A 22 37.96 -0.89 -10.23
C GLY A 22 38.30 -0.09 -11.49
N GLY A 23 37.90 1.15 -11.51
CA GLY A 23 38.22 2.14 -12.53
C GLY A 23 37.93 3.53 -11.99
N VAL A 24 38.94 4.38 -11.98
CA VAL A 24 39.00 5.83 -11.85
C VAL A 24 37.66 6.46 -11.42
N ALA A 25 37.60 7.02 -10.22
CA ALA A 25 36.45 7.75 -9.71
C ALA A 25 36.09 8.91 -10.66
N ALA A 26 35.20 8.65 -11.62
CA ALA A 26 34.48 9.68 -12.32
C ALA A 26 33.67 10.43 -11.26
N GLN A 27 33.86 11.73 -11.17
CA GLN A 27 33.10 12.61 -10.30
C GLN A 27 31.64 12.47 -10.70
N GLU A 28 30.82 11.82 -9.84
CA GLU A 28 29.40 11.67 -10.10
C GLU A 28 28.80 13.05 -10.32
N PRO A 29 28.06 13.28 -11.41
CA PRO A 29 27.40 14.56 -11.64
C PRO A 29 26.46 14.84 -10.46
N GLY A 30 26.47 16.09 -9.96
CA GLY A 30 25.50 16.55 -8.96
C GLY A 30 24.07 16.36 -9.45
N ILE A 31 23.11 16.31 -8.53
CA ILE A 31 21.70 16.09 -8.87
C ILE A 31 21.20 17.10 -9.91
N PRO A 32 20.62 16.67 -11.04
CA PRO A 32 20.03 17.54 -12.02
C PRO A 32 18.88 18.39 -11.41
N GLY A 33 18.83 19.67 -11.79
CA GLY A 33 17.84 20.60 -11.22
C GLY A 33 16.38 20.28 -11.59
N ASP A 34 16.13 19.50 -12.64
CA ASP A 34 14.82 18.96 -13.01
C ASP A 34 14.32 17.94 -11.99
N ILE A 35 15.16 17.03 -11.49
CA ILE A 35 14.79 16.08 -10.45
C ILE A 35 14.35 16.79 -9.16
N LEU A 36 15.06 17.83 -8.72
CA LEU A 36 14.64 18.61 -7.57
C LEU A 36 13.31 19.36 -7.83
N ARG A 37 13.10 19.84 -9.07
CA ARG A 37 11.82 20.45 -9.46
C ARG A 37 10.67 19.44 -9.44
N ASP A 38 10.90 18.20 -9.86
CA ASP A 38 9.91 17.12 -9.87
C ASP A 38 9.54 16.70 -8.45
N ILE A 39 10.53 16.55 -7.56
CA ILE A 39 10.29 16.31 -6.13
C ILE A 39 9.47 17.44 -5.52
N ALA A 40 9.84 18.71 -5.80
CA ALA A 40 9.10 19.86 -5.31
C ALA A 40 7.67 19.94 -5.88
N ALA A 41 7.46 19.51 -7.13
CA ALA A 41 6.14 19.46 -7.75
C ALA A 41 5.26 18.37 -7.10
N ALA A 42 5.83 17.18 -6.88
CA ALA A 42 5.17 16.08 -6.17
C ALA A 42 4.80 16.49 -4.73
N GLY A 43 5.73 17.16 -4.02
CA GLY A 43 5.48 17.68 -2.67
C GLY A 43 4.34 18.70 -2.62
N ARG A 44 4.33 19.66 -3.53
CA ARG A 44 3.23 20.64 -3.62
C ARG A 44 1.89 20.00 -4.01
N ALA A 45 1.92 18.93 -4.79
CA ALA A 45 0.72 18.18 -5.13
C ALA A 45 0.15 17.45 -3.89
N ALA A 46 1.02 16.77 -3.13
CA ALA A 46 0.65 16.12 -1.87
C ALA A 46 0.09 17.14 -0.86
N GLU A 47 0.77 18.28 -0.69
CA GLU A 47 0.33 19.34 0.22
C GLU A 47 -1.02 19.95 -0.17
N ARG A 48 -1.29 20.13 -1.48
CA ARG A 48 -2.60 20.58 -1.96
C ARG A 48 -3.70 19.55 -1.74
N ALA A 49 -3.39 18.29 -2.03
CA ALA A 49 -4.34 17.20 -1.81
C ALA A 49 -4.76 17.12 -0.33
N GLU A 50 -3.82 17.30 0.59
CA GLU A 50 -4.08 17.30 2.03
C GLU A 50 -4.82 18.56 2.50
N ALA A 51 -4.52 19.73 1.93
CA ALA A 51 -5.13 21.00 2.31
C ALA A 51 -6.60 21.14 1.88
N THR A 52 -7.05 20.35 0.92
CA THR A 52 -8.39 20.45 0.34
C THR A 52 -9.32 19.45 1.01
N ALA A 53 -10.27 19.91 1.81
CA ALA A 53 -11.17 19.05 2.60
C ALA A 53 -12.00 18.07 1.74
N THR A 54 -12.26 18.42 0.48
CA THR A 54 -13.01 17.58 -0.47
C THR A 54 -12.13 16.60 -1.27
N THR A 55 -10.80 16.62 -1.08
CA THR A 55 -9.93 15.66 -1.77
C THR A 55 -10.13 14.27 -1.17
N PRO A 56 -10.50 13.27 -1.99
CA PRO A 56 -10.67 11.89 -1.52
C PRO A 56 -9.40 11.35 -0.86
N LEU A 57 -9.58 10.49 0.14
CA LEU A 57 -8.47 9.92 0.91
C LEU A 57 -7.44 9.19 0.00
N PHE A 58 -7.94 8.48 -1.01
CA PHE A 58 -7.08 7.77 -1.95
C PHE A 58 -6.20 8.72 -2.79
N GLU A 59 -6.70 9.89 -3.17
CA GLU A 59 -5.91 10.89 -3.89
C GLU A 59 -4.84 11.50 -3.01
N ARG A 60 -5.17 11.78 -1.73
CA ARG A 60 -4.19 12.22 -0.74
C ARG A 60 -3.07 11.19 -0.57
N ARG A 61 -3.43 9.91 -0.43
CA ARG A 61 -2.47 8.80 -0.33
C ARG A 61 -1.64 8.65 -1.61
N ALA A 62 -2.29 8.65 -2.78
CA ALA A 62 -1.58 8.56 -4.06
C ALA A 62 -0.57 9.71 -4.24
N ALA A 63 -0.93 10.92 -3.82
CA ALA A 63 -0.04 12.07 -3.88
C ALA A 63 1.15 11.92 -2.91
N SER A 64 0.92 11.45 -1.68
CA SER A 64 1.96 11.17 -0.68
C SER A 64 2.90 10.06 -1.14
N THR A 65 2.34 8.99 -1.73
CA THR A 65 3.13 7.87 -2.29
C THR A 65 3.99 8.33 -3.46
N ARG A 66 3.48 9.16 -4.37
CA ARG A 66 4.28 9.73 -5.47
C ARG A 66 5.43 10.57 -4.96
N LEU A 67 5.20 11.39 -3.93
CA LEU A 67 6.25 12.17 -3.29
C LEU A 67 7.36 11.28 -2.74
N SER A 68 7.02 10.28 -1.92
CA SER A 68 8.03 9.38 -1.34
C SER A 68 8.74 8.54 -2.41
N ALA A 69 8.06 8.08 -3.43
CA ALA A 69 8.67 7.35 -4.55
C ALA A 69 9.70 8.22 -5.31
N SER A 70 9.37 9.50 -5.58
CA SER A 70 10.30 10.44 -6.21
C SER A 70 11.53 10.68 -5.35
N VAL A 71 11.37 10.81 -4.03
CA VAL A 71 12.46 10.99 -3.07
C VAL A 71 13.35 9.76 -3.01
N ILE A 72 12.77 8.57 -2.90
CA ILE A 72 13.49 7.28 -2.84
C ILE A 72 14.28 7.05 -4.13
N SER A 73 13.68 7.29 -5.30
CA SER A 73 14.34 7.17 -6.60
C SER A 73 15.53 8.11 -6.73
N ALA A 74 15.37 9.36 -6.31
CA ALA A 74 16.45 10.34 -6.32
C ALA A 74 17.58 9.98 -5.36
N LEU A 75 17.27 9.52 -4.13
CA LEU A 75 18.28 9.08 -3.15
C LEU A 75 19.05 7.85 -3.65
N ALA A 76 18.41 6.94 -4.36
CA ALA A 76 19.07 5.77 -4.93
C ALA A 76 20.10 6.16 -6.01
N SER A 77 19.83 7.23 -6.77
CA SER A 77 20.67 7.65 -7.90
C SER A 77 21.68 8.75 -7.53
N TYR A 78 21.42 9.56 -6.51
CA TYR A 78 22.20 10.75 -6.14
C TYR A 78 22.51 10.78 -4.65
N THR A 79 23.28 9.80 -4.19
CA THR A 79 23.56 9.59 -2.76
C THR A 79 24.26 10.77 -2.07
N ARG A 80 25.12 11.50 -2.82
CA ARG A 80 25.84 12.69 -2.31
C ARG A 80 24.94 13.89 -2.06
N ASP A 81 23.82 13.95 -2.76
CA ASP A 81 22.88 15.07 -2.72
C ASP A 81 21.69 14.81 -1.78
N ALA A 82 21.78 13.79 -0.92
CA ALA A 82 20.70 13.35 -0.04
C ALA A 82 20.10 14.52 0.78
N THR A 83 20.93 15.44 1.26
CA THR A 83 20.47 16.63 2.00
C THR A 83 19.60 17.54 1.12
N ALA A 84 20.01 17.78 -0.13
CA ALA A 84 19.25 18.63 -1.05
C ALA A 84 17.92 17.99 -1.43
N ILE A 85 17.91 16.68 -1.67
CA ILE A 85 16.71 15.89 -1.97
C ILE A 85 15.71 15.97 -0.83
N LEU A 86 16.13 15.61 0.39
CA LEU A 86 15.29 15.59 1.58
C LEU A 86 14.76 16.99 1.93
N ARG A 87 15.63 17.99 1.90
CA ARG A 87 15.24 19.38 2.16
C ARG A 87 14.19 19.88 1.17
N THR A 88 14.36 19.57 -0.13
CA THR A 88 13.40 19.95 -1.17
C THR A 88 12.04 19.29 -0.93
N ALA A 89 12.02 17.99 -0.62
CA ALA A 89 10.79 17.28 -0.31
C ALA A 89 10.07 17.88 0.91
N MET A 90 10.79 18.04 2.02
CA MET A 90 10.24 18.53 3.29
C MET A 90 9.82 20.01 3.27
N ALA A 91 10.48 20.82 2.44
CA ALA A 91 10.08 22.20 2.21
C ALA A 91 8.81 22.32 1.37
N SER A 92 8.65 21.44 0.38
CA SER A 92 7.51 21.46 -0.54
C SER A 92 6.25 20.79 0.01
N ALA A 93 6.37 19.93 1.04
CA ALA A 93 5.27 19.20 1.65
C ALA A 93 5.43 19.15 3.19
N PRO A 94 5.24 20.28 3.91
CA PRO A 94 5.48 20.34 5.34
C PRO A 94 4.60 19.41 6.17
N ARG A 95 3.38 19.11 5.77
CA ARG A 95 2.49 18.14 6.44
C ARG A 95 2.91 16.68 6.24
N HIS A 96 3.74 16.41 5.21
CA HIS A 96 4.19 15.07 4.86
C HIS A 96 5.60 14.73 5.35
N ARG A 97 6.19 15.55 6.21
CA ARG A 97 7.57 15.36 6.70
C ARG A 97 7.76 14.01 7.35
N ASN A 98 6.85 13.62 8.23
CA ASN A 98 6.90 12.31 8.90
C ASN A 98 6.74 11.17 7.90
N TYR A 99 5.84 11.31 6.93
CA TYR A 99 5.64 10.31 5.88
C TYR A 99 6.90 10.10 5.04
N VAL A 100 7.53 11.19 4.58
CA VAL A 100 8.80 11.13 3.84
C VAL A 100 9.91 10.53 4.70
N THR A 101 10.02 10.96 5.97
CA THR A 101 11.03 10.43 6.91
C THR A 101 10.88 8.93 7.09
N ASN A 102 9.66 8.44 7.31
CA ASN A 102 9.38 7.02 7.48
C ASN A 102 9.72 6.22 6.21
N ALA A 103 9.30 6.71 5.06
CA ALA A 103 9.59 6.07 3.78
C ALA A 103 11.10 5.98 3.49
N VAL A 104 11.83 7.06 3.74
CA VAL A 104 13.30 7.11 3.57
C VAL A 104 14.00 6.22 4.59
N THR A 105 13.58 6.22 5.85
CA THR A 105 14.17 5.37 6.89
C THR A 105 13.97 3.89 6.57
N ALA A 106 12.82 3.53 6.02
CA ALA A 106 12.54 2.15 5.60
C ALA A 106 13.38 1.72 4.39
N ALA A 107 13.48 2.57 3.36
CA ALA A 107 14.22 2.25 2.14
C ALA A 107 15.75 2.34 2.34
N PHE A 108 16.20 3.31 3.12
CA PHE A 108 17.62 3.63 3.34
C PHE A 108 17.90 3.92 4.81
N PRO A 109 18.10 2.89 5.67
CA PRO A 109 18.35 3.09 7.11
C PRO A 109 19.52 4.02 7.42
N GLY A 110 20.54 4.08 6.54
CA GLY A 110 21.69 4.98 6.65
C GLY A 110 21.33 6.47 6.55
N TYR A 111 20.20 6.83 5.99
CA TYR A 111 19.71 8.21 5.91
C TYR A 111 18.68 8.56 6.99
N ALA A 112 18.36 7.66 7.91
CA ALA A 112 17.33 7.87 8.92
C ALA A 112 17.58 9.13 9.78
N ASP A 113 18.83 9.33 10.23
CA ASP A 113 19.19 10.50 11.05
C ASP A 113 19.20 11.80 10.24
N LEU A 114 19.58 11.73 8.98
CA LEU A 114 19.52 12.88 8.09
C LEU A 114 18.06 13.26 7.82
N ALA A 115 17.20 12.29 7.50
CA ALA A 115 15.78 12.52 7.25
C ALA A 115 15.09 13.15 8.48
N ARG A 116 15.33 12.63 9.67
CA ARG A 116 14.82 13.19 10.93
C ARG A 116 15.30 14.63 11.17
N ARG A 117 16.57 14.90 10.92
CA ARG A 117 17.12 16.27 11.06
C ARG A 117 16.45 17.24 10.10
N GLU A 118 16.33 16.88 8.82
CA GLU A 118 15.69 17.76 7.81
C GLU A 118 14.19 17.93 8.08
N ALA A 119 13.51 16.92 8.62
CA ALA A 119 12.11 17.02 9.02
C ALA A 119 11.86 18.00 10.16
N ASN A 120 12.82 18.13 11.09
CA ASN A 120 12.71 19.01 12.26
C ASN A 120 13.20 20.44 12.01
N LEU A 121 13.67 20.75 10.80
CA LEU A 121 14.08 22.14 10.50
C LEU A 121 12.85 23.07 10.44
N PRO A 122 12.97 24.31 10.96
CA PRO A 122 11.93 25.33 10.80
C PRO A 122 11.61 25.57 9.33
N GLN A 123 10.37 25.89 9.00
CA GLN A 123 9.92 26.14 7.62
C GLN A 123 10.74 27.25 6.92
N SER A 124 11.19 28.24 7.67
CA SER A 124 12.05 29.33 7.17
C SER A 124 13.45 28.87 6.76
N ALA A 125 13.96 27.80 7.37
CA ALA A 125 15.26 27.20 7.03
C ALA A 125 15.20 26.19 5.88
N SER A 126 13.99 25.79 5.49
CA SER A 126 13.72 24.79 4.45
C SER A 126 13.52 25.40 3.05
N ALA A 127 13.91 26.66 2.82
CA ALA A 127 13.87 27.25 1.48
C ALA A 127 14.72 26.41 0.51
N PRO A 128 14.24 26.16 -0.72
CA PRO A 128 15.00 25.38 -1.69
C PRO A 128 16.38 25.97 -1.90
N LEU A 129 17.41 25.14 -1.93
CA LEU A 129 18.81 25.54 -2.11
C LEU A 129 19.09 26.32 -3.42
N LEU A 130 18.10 26.42 -4.30
CA LEU A 130 18.19 27.11 -5.60
C LEU A 130 18.19 28.65 -5.51
N VAL A 131 18.07 29.27 -4.34
CA VAL A 131 17.98 30.74 -4.17
C VAL A 131 18.97 31.28 -3.14
N ARG A 132 19.99 30.55 -2.74
CA ARG A 132 21.04 31.12 -1.91
C ARG A 132 22.30 31.43 -2.72
N THR A 133 22.22 32.47 -3.54
CA THR A 133 23.40 33.30 -3.80
C THR A 133 23.38 34.45 -2.80
N ALA A 134 24.37 34.42 -1.91
CA ALA A 134 24.88 35.52 -1.07
C ALA A 134 23.82 36.43 -0.43
N ALA A 135 23.64 36.30 0.86
CA ALA A 135 23.83 37.33 1.87
C ALA A 135 23.24 36.90 3.22
N GLU A 136 24.05 37.16 4.20
CA GLU A 136 23.75 37.48 5.62
C GLU A 136 23.75 36.34 6.63
N THR A 137 24.87 36.37 7.34
CA THR A 137 25.06 35.98 8.74
C THR A 137 24.35 36.97 9.65
N ASP A 138 23.47 36.52 10.54
CA ASP A 138 23.44 37.06 11.90
C ASP A 138 22.77 36.08 12.89
N GLU A 139 23.33 36.11 14.11
CA GLU A 139 23.00 35.27 15.25
C GLU A 139 21.68 35.70 15.92
N SER A 140 20.85 34.76 16.31
CA SER A 140 20.20 34.82 17.62
C SER A 140 19.71 33.46 18.08
N ARG A 141 20.28 33.04 19.18
CA ARG A 141 20.02 31.88 20.00
C ARG A 141 18.77 32.14 20.83
N ALA A 142 17.73 31.38 20.61
CA ALA A 142 16.60 31.30 21.53
C ALA A 142 16.28 29.82 21.83
N SER A 143 16.35 29.56 23.13
CA SER A 143 15.98 28.33 23.80
C SER A 143 14.52 28.01 23.58
N TYR A 144 14.23 26.78 23.12
CA TYR A 144 12.88 26.24 23.14
C TYR A 144 12.82 25.00 24.01
N THR A 145 11.98 25.06 24.99
CA THR A 145 11.56 24.00 25.87
C THR A 145 10.86 22.92 25.07
N ASN A 146 11.23 21.66 25.32
CA ASN A 146 10.55 20.49 24.85
C ASN A 146 9.07 20.50 25.24
N THR A 147 8.20 20.65 24.25
CA THR A 147 6.83 20.16 24.35
C THR A 147 6.76 18.92 23.46
N GLU A 148 6.51 17.78 24.06
CA GLU A 148 6.30 16.53 23.36
C GLU A 148 5.21 16.73 22.31
N ALA A 149 5.61 16.69 21.02
CA ALA A 149 4.66 16.58 19.94
C ALA A 149 4.08 15.16 20.01
N MET A 150 2.85 15.09 20.49
CA MET A 150 2.04 13.88 20.37
C MET A 150 2.00 13.50 18.89
N ASP A 151 2.40 12.27 18.64
CA ASP A 151 2.20 11.57 17.38
C ASP A 151 0.74 11.74 16.94
N SER A 152 0.51 12.54 15.92
CA SER A 152 -0.77 12.55 15.21
C SER A 152 -0.79 11.31 14.31
N GLY A 153 -0.84 10.12 14.93
CA GLY A 153 -1.16 8.90 14.24
C GLY A 153 -2.51 9.08 13.56
N GLU A 154 -2.60 8.77 12.28
CA GLU A 154 -3.91 8.64 11.65
C GLU A 154 -4.72 7.72 12.56
N GLU A 155 -5.83 8.23 13.10
CA GLU A 155 -6.66 7.52 14.05
C GLU A 155 -7.17 6.25 13.36
N PHE A 156 -6.87 5.08 13.92
CA PHE A 156 -7.37 3.82 13.41
C PHE A 156 -8.90 3.85 13.40
N GLY A 157 -9.49 3.71 12.25
CA GLY A 157 -10.93 3.85 12.07
C GLY A 157 -11.45 3.04 10.88
N LEU A 158 -12.74 3.11 10.67
CA LEU A 158 -13.39 2.51 9.50
C LEU A 158 -12.99 3.29 8.25
N SER A 159 -12.63 2.58 7.18
CA SER A 159 -12.34 3.18 5.86
C SER A 159 -13.43 2.85 4.83
N ALA A 160 -14.01 1.64 4.91
CA ALA A 160 -15.08 1.26 4.00
C ALA A 160 -15.93 0.11 4.57
N ILE A 161 -17.16 0.03 4.07
CA ILE A 161 -18.06 -1.13 4.21
C ILE A 161 -18.30 -1.67 2.81
N VAL A 162 -18.12 -2.99 2.65
CA VAL A 162 -18.33 -3.69 1.39
C VAL A 162 -19.42 -4.72 1.56
N ILE A 163 -20.36 -4.75 0.63
CA ILE A 163 -21.38 -5.80 0.53
C ILE A 163 -21.36 -6.36 -0.88
N GLY A 164 -21.56 -7.65 -1.01
CA GLY A 164 -21.51 -8.28 -2.29
C GLY A 164 -22.28 -9.59 -2.37
N GLY A 165 -22.24 -10.18 -3.54
CA GLY A 165 -22.77 -11.51 -3.76
C GLY A 165 -22.34 -12.08 -5.10
N GLY A 166 -22.32 -13.40 -5.19
CA GLY A 166 -21.83 -14.07 -6.38
C GLY A 166 -22.13 -15.56 -6.42
N GLY A 167 -21.54 -16.21 -7.41
CA GLY A 167 -21.55 -17.67 -7.53
C GLY A 167 -20.54 -18.30 -6.61
N HIS A 168 -20.96 -19.33 -5.91
CA HIS A 168 -20.14 -20.18 -5.06
C HIS A 168 -19.47 -21.25 -5.90
N ASP A 169 -18.24 -21.63 -5.58
CA ASP A 169 -17.46 -22.66 -6.26
C ASP A 169 -17.56 -22.58 -7.78
N VAL A 170 -17.10 -21.44 -8.33
CA VAL A 170 -17.22 -21.21 -9.79
C VAL A 170 -16.24 -22.05 -10.62
N GLY A 171 -15.31 -22.75 -9.95
CA GLY A 171 -14.34 -23.65 -10.59
C GLY A 171 -13.33 -22.94 -11.47
N ALA A 172 -12.93 -21.73 -11.12
CA ALA A 172 -11.97 -20.94 -11.90
C ALA A 172 -10.57 -21.60 -11.95
N PHE A 173 -10.18 -22.29 -10.89
CA PHE A 173 -8.87 -22.96 -10.75
C PHE A 173 -8.97 -24.45 -10.44
N GLY A 174 -10.18 -25.00 -10.31
CA GLY A 174 -10.43 -26.39 -9.95
C GLY A 174 -11.76 -26.93 -10.47
N ASN A 175 -12.13 -28.12 -9.99
CA ASN A 175 -13.41 -28.72 -10.30
C ASN A 175 -14.50 -28.10 -9.42
N ARG A 176 -15.62 -27.75 -10.01
CA ARG A 176 -16.79 -27.32 -9.28
C ARG A 176 -17.48 -28.53 -8.64
N LYS A 177 -17.72 -28.49 -7.35
CA LYS A 177 -18.45 -29.51 -6.58
C LYS A 177 -19.63 -28.90 -5.83
N GLU A 178 -19.40 -27.80 -5.11
CA GLU A 178 -20.41 -27.14 -4.30
C GLU A 178 -21.29 -26.20 -5.14
N SER A 179 -22.51 -26.00 -4.69
CA SER A 179 -23.50 -25.16 -5.37
C SER A 179 -23.87 -23.93 -4.53
N GLY A 180 -24.71 -23.08 -5.10
CA GLY A 180 -25.30 -21.97 -4.39
C GLY A 180 -24.75 -20.61 -4.79
N LYS A 181 -25.13 -19.63 -3.98
CA LYS A 181 -24.69 -18.24 -4.11
C LYS A 181 -24.17 -17.79 -2.77
N ASP A 182 -23.15 -16.96 -2.82
CA ASP A 182 -22.59 -16.33 -1.63
C ASP A 182 -23.09 -14.91 -1.46
N VAL A 183 -23.40 -14.57 -0.22
CA VAL A 183 -23.53 -13.19 0.23
C VAL A 183 -22.24 -12.83 0.94
N ASN A 184 -21.62 -11.74 0.55
CA ASN A 184 -20.37 -11.24 1.11
C ASN A 184 -20.59 -9.95 1.88
N MET A 185 -19.92 -9.86 3.02
CA MET A 185 -19.78 -8.61 3.78
C MET A 185 -18.34 -8.47 4.25
N GLU A 186 -17.79 -7.24 4.13
CA GLU A 186 -16.41 -6.93 4.54
C GLU A 186 -16.37 -5.52 5.13
N ILE A 187 -15.56 -5.34 6.14
CA ILE A 187 -15.28 -4.05 6.78
C ILE A 187 -13.79 -3.79 6.63
N ASN A 188 -13.45 -2.63 6.05
CA ASN A 188 -12.08 -2.20 5.88
C ASN A 188 -11.77 -1.08 6.87
N PHE A 189 -10.52 -1.08 7.33
CA PHE A 189 -10.01 -0.11 8.28
C PHE A 189 -8.91 0.73 7.64
N THR A 190 -8.68 1.92 8.20
CA THR A 190 -7.54 2.74 7.80
C THR A 190 -6.24 1.96 8.03
N PRO A 191 -5.26 2.03 7.10
CA PRO A 191 -3.98 1.36 7.28
C PRO A 191 -3.30 1.75 8.58
N PHE A 192 -2.62 0.82 9.20
CA PHE A 192 -1.79 1.10 10.36
C PHE A 192 -0.63 2.03 9.98
N GLY A 193 -0.16 2.83 10.91
CA GLY A 193 1.10 3.55 10.78
C GLY A 193 2.31 2.64 11.05
N GLY A 194 3.51 3.13 10.70
CA GLY A 194 4.77 2.49 11.01
C GLY A 194 5.50 1.87 9.81
N TRP A 195 6.79 1.61 10.02
CA TRP A 195 7.70 1.21 8.95
C TRP A 195 7.31 -0.11 8.27
N LEU A 196 6.86 -1.10 9.03
CA LEU A 196 6.48 -2.40 8.50
C LEU A 196 5.25 -2.29 7.59
N TRP A 197 4.27 -1.50 8.02
CA TRP A 197 3.04 -1.31 7.24
C TRP A 197 3.32 -0.53 5.95
N ASN A 198 4.17 0.49 6.04
CA ASN A 198 4.63 1.23 4.87
C ASN A 198 5.47 0.37 3.91
N PHE A 199 6.31 -0.54 4.44
CA PHE A 199 7.03 -1.52 3.63
C PHE A 199 6.07 -2.44 2.86
N LEU A 200 4.97 -2.85 3.47
CA LEU A 200 3.89 -3.61 2.84
C LEU A 200 3.01 -2.76 1.91
N GLN A 201 3.37 -1.50 1.64
CA GLN A 201 2.58 -0.55 0.84
C GLN A 201 1.22 -0.21 1.44
N SER A 202 1.14 -0.19 2.77
CA SER A 202 0.00 0.27 3.58
C SER A 202 -1.34 -0.36 3.15
N PRO A 203 -1.48 -1.70 3.16
CA PRO A 203 -2.76 -2.33 2.87
C PRO A 203 -3.83 -1.88 3.86
N GLU A 204 -5.07 -1.76 3.41
CA GLU A 204 -6.22 -1.56 4.30
C GLU A 204 -6.48 -2.87 5.06
N PRO A 205 -6.37 -2.91 6.41
CA PRO A 205 -6.79 -4.09 7.16
C PRO A 205 -8.27 -4.35 6.93
N HIS A 206 -8.64 -5.62 6.83
CA HIS A 206 -10.05 -5.97 6.67
C HIS A 206 -10.44 -7.20 7.50
N ILE A 207 -11.73 -7.29 7.78
CA ILE A 207 -12.41 -8.48 8.26
C ILE A 207 -13.69 -8.64 7.44
N GLY A 208 -13.98 -9.86 7.03
CA GLY A 208 -15.17 -10.13 6.24
C GLY A 208 -15.52 -11.60 6.22
N GLY A 209 -16.60 -11.92 5.52
CA GLY A 209 -17.05 -13.31 5.36
C GLY A 209 -17.93 -13.51 4.14
N HIS A 210 -18.07 -14.77 3.77
CA HIS A 210 -19.03 -15.26 2.79
C HIS A 210 -20.00 -16.20 3.49
N TYR A 211 -21.26 -16.02 3.21
CA TYR A 211 -22.34 -16.91 3.62
C TYR A 211 -22.96 -17.57 2.40
N ASN A 212 -22.89 -18.89 2.34
CA ASN A 212 -23.50 -19.67 1.26
C ASN A 212 -24.99 -19.88 1.51
N THR A 213 -25.84 -19.55 0.51
CA THR A 213 -27.31 -19.61 0.64
C THR A 213 -27.87 -21.03 0.59
N ASP A 214 -27.12 -22.00 0.07
CA ASP A 214 -27.54 -23.39 -0.09
C ASP A 214 -27.03 -24.30 1.03
N GLY A 215 -26.29 -23.72 2.02
CA GLY A 215 -25.79 -24.44 3.17
C GLY A 215 -24.48 -25.18 2.90
N ASN A 216 -23.72 -24.78 1.91
CA ASN A 216 -22.36 -25.24 1.65
C ASN A 216 -21.34 -24.42 2.45
N THR A 217 -20.08 -24.42 2.02
CA THR A 217 -18.97 -23.82 2.76
C THR A 217 -19.16 -22.31 2.96
N ASN A 218 -19.20 -21.89 4.23
CA ASN A 218 -19.09 -20.49 4.63
C ASN A 218 -17.65 -20.16 5.01
N GLN A 219 -17.28 -18.90 4.97
CA GLN A 219 -15.95 -18.44 5.37
C GLN A 219 -15.99 -17.12 6.14
N LEU A 220 -15.12 -17.02 7.15
CA LEU A 220 -14.78 -15.79 7.85
C LEU A 220 -13.30 -15.52 7.62
N TYR A 221 -12.94 -14.31 7.20
CA TYR A 221 -11.56 -14.00 6.87
C TYR A 221 -11.10 -12.66 7.42
N MET A 222 -9.79 -12.53 7.57
CA MET A 222 -9.12 -11.30 7.95
C MET A 222 -7.77 -11.16 7.24
N GLY A 223 -7.40 -9.93 6.86
CA GLY A 223 -6.17 -9.70 6.13
C GLY A 223 -5.93 -8.25 5.75
N GLY A 224 -5.32 -8.04 4.60
CA GLY A 224 -5.03 -6.72 4.05
C GLY A 224 -5.38 -6.62 2.57
N THR A 225 -5.94 -5.48 2.18
CA THR A 225 -6.32 -5.15 0.81
C THR A 225 -5.47 -4.01 0.28
N TRP A 226 -4.93 -4.17 -0.92
CA TRP A 226 -4.27 -3.14 -1.69
C TRP A 226 -5.20 -2.66 -2.78
N ILE A 227 -5.39 -1.35 -2.90
CA ILE A 227 -6.19 -0.72 -3.96
C ILE A 227 -5.30 0.17 -4.80
N PHE A 228 -5.33 -0.04 -6.11
CA PHE A 228 -4.57 0.69 -7.11
C PHE A 228 -5.52 1.49 -7.99
N ASP A 229 -5.35 2.80 -8.02
CA ASP A 229 -6.10 3.69 -8.90
C ASP A 229 -5.56 3.60 -10.33
N LEU A 230 -6.43 3.32 -11.29
CA LEU A 230 -6.11 3.22 -12.72
C LEU A 230 -6.47 4.48 -13.50
N GLY A 231 -7.04 5.48 -12.84
CA GLY A 231 -7.55 6.70 -13.46
C GLY A 231 -9.00 6.59 -13.96
N TRP A 232 -9.62 7.74 -14.24
CA TRP A 232 -11.00 7.86 -14.73
C TRP A 232 -12.05 7.14 -13.87
N GLY A 233 -11.80 6.99 -12.57
CA GLY A 233 -12.67 6.26 -11.65
C GLY A 233 -12.47 4.74 -11.61
N PHE A 234 -11.69 4.16 -12.50
CA PHE A 234 -11.38 2.74 -12.46
C PHE A 234 -10.31 2.43 -11.42
N PHE A 235 -10.44 1.27 -10.77
CA PHE A 235 -9.45 0.75 -9.83
C PHE A 235 -9.28 -0.76 -9.98
N ALA A 236 -8.12 -1.25 -9.57
CA ALA A 236 -7.86 -2.65 -9.35
C ALA A 236 -7.51 -2.88 -7.88
N GLY A 237 -7.87 -4.01 -7.34
CA GLY A 237 -7.56 -4.40 -5.97
C GLY A 237 -7.04 -5.82 -5.90
N GLY A 238 -6.29 -6.09 -4.84
CA GLY A 238 -5.88 -7.43 -4.46
C GLY A 238 -5.84 -7.57 -2.95
N SER A 239 -6.18 -8.72 -2.42
CA SER A 239 -6.07 -8.97 -0.99
C SER A 239 -5.38 -10.28 -0.66
N LEU A 240 -4.75 -10.32 0.50
CA LEU A 240 -4.23 -11.53 1.13
C LEU A 240 -4.80 -11.64 2.52
N SER A 241 -5.34 -12.82 2.86
CA SER A 241 -6.05 -13.06 4.11
C SER A 241 -5.81 -14.48 4.62
N LEU A 242 -6.13 -14.69 5.88
CA LEU A 242 -6.41 -16.02 6.44
C LEU A 242 -7.93 -16.17 6.54
N ALA A 243 -8.45 -17.32 6.11
CA ALA A 243 -9.86 -17.67 6.15
C ALA A 243 -10.10 -18.87 7.04
N LEU A 244 -11.05 -18.74 7.96
CA LEU A 244 -11.68 -19.86 8.67
C LEU A 244 -12.91 -20.27 7.86
N HIS A 245 -13.16 -21.56 7.73
CA HIS A 245 -14.34 -22.08 7.03
C HIS A 245 -15.01 -23.20 7.85
N ASP A 246 -16.25 -23.48 7.53
CA ASP A 246 -17.06 -24.56 8.10
C ASP A 246 -17.31 -25.72 7.11
N GLY A 247 -16.62 -25.68 5.94
CA GLY A 247 -16.64 -26.78 4.97
C GLY A 247 -15.80 -27.98 5.39
N GLU A 248 -15.84 -29.02 4.58
CA GLU A 248 -15.19 -30.30 4.90
C GLU A 248 -13.66 -30.22 4.73
N THR A 249 -12.94 -30.76 5.68
CA THR A 249 -11.46 -30.89 5.56
C THR A 249 -11.07 -32.19 4.86
N ASP A 250 -11.89 -33.24 4.99
CA ASP A 250 -11.75 -34.56 4.37
C ASP A 250 -13.15 -35.16 4.23
N THR A 251 -13.53 -35.59 3.02
CA THR A 251 -14.88 -36.14 2.75
C THR A 251 -14.89 -37.07 1.56
N GLU A 252 -15.79 -38.07 1.60
CA GLU A 252 -16.11 -38.91 0.44
C GLU A 252 -17.35 -38.41 -0.35
N GLU A 253 -17.93 -37.29 0.08
CA GLU A 253 -19.09 -36.67 -0.57
C GLU A 253 -18.69 -36.00 -1.88
N LEU A 254 -19.34 -36.37 -2.99
CA LEU A 254 -18.99 -35.90 -4.33
C LEU A 254 -19.40 -34.45 -4.60
N ASP A 255 -20.27 -33.89 -3.77
CA ASP A 255 -20.82 -32.52 -3.84
C ASP A 255 -20.24 -31.58 -2.78
N ARG A 256 -19.17 -32.03 -2.10
CA ARG A 256 -18.41 -31.23 -1.13
C ARG A 256 -16.95 -31.11 -1.54
N LYS A 257 -16.34 -30.00 -1.15
CA LYS A 257 -14.91 -29.75 -1.33
C LYS A 257 -14.09 -30.29 -0.16
N GLU A 258 -12.96 -30.92 -0.49
CA GLU A 258 -11.96 -31.33 0.50
C GLU A 258 -10.92 -30.21 0.66
N LEU A 259 -11.04 -29.44 1.72
CA LEU A 259 -10.25 -28.24 1.91
C LEU A 259 -9.00 -28.46 2.78
N GLY A 260 -8.88 -29.62 3.43
CA GLY A 260 -7.73 -30.09 4.19
C GLY A 260 -7.59 -29.47 5.56
N LEU A 261 -7.40 -28.17 5.65
CA LEU A 261 -7.16 -27.45 6.90
C LEU A 261 -8.31 -26.52 7.25
N PRO A 262 -8.65 -26.34 8.55
CA PRO A 262 -9.72 -25.43 8.99
C PRO A 262 -9.37 -23.94 8.78
N ILE A 263 -8.09 -23.62 8.59
CA ILE A 263 -7.59 -22.27 8.27
C ILE A 263 -6.88 -22.34 6.94
N LEU A 264 -7.31 -21.53 6.01
CA LEU A 264 -6.81 -21.47 4.65
C LEU A 264 -6.19 -20.09 4.34
N PHE A 265 -5.34 -20.05 3.32
CA PHE A 265 -4.97 -18.79 2.67
C PHE A 265 -6.11 -18.38 1.76
N ARG A 266 -6.37 -17.08 1.73
CA ARG A 266 -7.33 -16.48 0.81
C ARG A 266 -6.66 -15.37 0.03
N GLU A 267 -6.71 -15.47 -1.29
CA GLU A 267 -6.30 -14.43 -2.23
C GLU A 267 -7.53 -13.89 -2.94
N SER A 268 -7.58 -12.57 -3.17
CA SER A 268 -8.63 -12.01 -4.00
C SER A 268 -8.11 -11.00 -5.01
N LEU A 269 -8.87 -10.88 -6.09
CA LEU A 269 -8.70 -9.86 -7.11
C LEU A 269 -10.01 -9.09 -7.27
N GLU A 270 -9.87 -7.79 -7.47
CA GLU A 270 -10.99 -6.89 -7.65
C GLU A 270 -10.71 -5.91 -8.79
N PHE A 271 -11.71 -5.69 -9.64
CA PHE A 271 -11.67 -4.66 -10.66
C PHE A 271 -12.98 -3.88 -10.61
N GLY A 272 -12.89 -2.55 -10.43
CA GLY A 272 -14.06 -1.77 -10.16
C GLY A 272 -14.02 -0.36 -10.70
N TYR A 273 -15.13 0.31 -10.47
CA TYR A 273 -15.36 1.70 -10.85
C TYR A 273 -15.93 2.48 -9.64
N ARG A 274 -15.32 3.62 -9.32
CA ARG A 274 -15.84 4.58 -8.35
C ARG A 274 -16.82 5.48 -9.02
N VAL A 275 -18.08 5.43 -8.56
CA VAL A 275 -19.15 6.28 -9.06
C VAL A 275 -18.94 7.71 -8.56
N ASP A 276 -18.52 7.82 -7.30
CA ASP A 276 -18.14 9.07 -6.62
C ASP A 276 -17.13 8.77 -5.49
N ASP A 277 -16.92 9.74 -4.59
CA ASP A 277 -15.93 9.62 -3.51
C ASP A 277 -16.29 8.55 -2.47
N HIS A 278 -17.59 8.22 -2.35
CA HIS A 278 -18.09 7.26 -1.37
C HIS A 278 -18.51 5.93 -2.00
N HIS A 279 -18.96 5.92 -3.24
CA HIS A 279 -19.64 4.78 -3.85
C HIS A 279 -18.78 4.12 -4.95
N GLY A 280 -18.58 2.82 -4.82
CA GLY A 280 -17.90 2.00 -5.83
C GLY A 280 -18.66 0.71 -6.13
N ILE A 281 -18.49 0.20 -7.33
CA ILE A 281 -18.95 -1.12 -7.76
C ILE A 281 -17.78 -1.88 -8.37
N SER A 282 -17.70 -3.18 -8.14
CA SER A 282 -16.59 -4.01 -8.63
C SER A 282 -17.01 -5.43 -8.95
N LEU A 283 -16.25 -6.03 -9.85
CA LEU A 283 -16.14 -7.48 -10.02
C LEU A 283 -15.11 -7.98 -8.99
N HIS A 284 -15.41 -9.09 -8.37
CA HIS A 284 -14.57 -9.69 -7.34
C HIS A 284 -14.44 -11.19 -7.59
N LEU A 285 -13.22 -11.68 -7.52
CA LEU A 285 -12.88 -13.09 -7.54
C LEU A 285 -12.01 -13.38 -6.32
N ASP A 286 -12.39 -14.36 -5.53
CA ASP A 286 -11.52 -14.87 -4.48
C ASP A 286 -11.30 -16.38 -4.59
N HIS A 287 -10.22 -16.82 -3.99
CA HIS A 287 -9.78 -18.21 -3.91
C HIS A 287 -9.31 -18.50 -2.48
N ILE A 288 -9.77 -19.61 -1.92
CA ILE A 288 -9.25 -20.15 -0.67
C ILE A 288 -8.61 -21.50 -0.90
N SER A 289 -7.45 -21.74 -0.28
CA SER A 289 -6.75 -23.03 -0.35
C SER A 289 -5.74 -23.16 0.79
N ASN A 290 -5.29 -24.37 1.08
CA ASN A 290 -4.23 -24.61 2.04
C ASN A 290 -2.81 -24.50 1.44
N ALA A 291 -2.66 -24.01 0.21
CA ALA A 291 -1.41 -23.86 -0.52
C ALA A 291 -0.59 -25.17 -0.66
N GLY A 292 -1.22 -26.32 -0.54
CA GLY A 292 -0.58 -27.64 -0.62
C GLY A 292 0.13 -28.06 0.67
N ILE A 293 -0.24 -27.48 1.81
CA ILE A 293 0.25 -27.94 3.13
C ILE A 293 -0.36 -29.29 3.49
N ASP A 294 -1.60 -29.51 3.12
CA ASP A 294 -2.30 -30.79 3.26
C ASP A 294 -2.54 -31.44 1.89
N GLU A 295 -2.67 -32.78 1.86
CA GLU A 295 -2.94 -33.55 0.63
C GLU A 295 -4.33 -33.21 0.06
N ASN A 296 -5.32 -32.97 0.93
CA ASN A 296 -6.64 -32.51 0.57
C ASN A 296 -6.62 -31.00 0.34
N ASN A 297 -6.63 -30.55 -0.90
CA ASN A 297 -6.51 -29.13 -1.27
C ASN A 297 -7.23 -28.83 -2.58
N GLU A 298 -8.53 -29.03 -2.62
CA GLU A 298 -9.30 -28.77 -3.83
C GLU A 298 -9.48 -27.30 -4.15
N GLY A 299 -9.38 -26.45 -3.12
CA GLY A 299 -9.64 -25.01 -3.21
C GLY A 299 -11.10 -24.68 -3.51
N LEU A 300 -11.48 -23.44 -3.23
CA LEU A 300 -12.82 -22.95 -3.51
C LEU A 300 -12.76 -21.52 -4.03
N GLU A 301 -13.48 -21.23 -5.12
CA GLU A 301 -13.51 -19.92 -5.75
C GLU A 301 -14.91 -19.31 -5.72
N THR A 302 -14.97 -18.04 -5.33
CA THR A 302 -16.19 -17.24 -5.43
C THR A 302 -15.99 -16.10 -6.43
N PHE A 303 -16.94 -15.90 -7.33
CA PHE A 303 -16.94 -14.79 -8.28
C PHE A 303 -18.26 -14.03 -8.22
N GLY A 304 -18.18 -12.69 -8.08
CA GLY A 304 -19.37 -11.90 -7.94
C GLY A 304 -19.18 -10.40 -8.12
N LEU A 305 -20.19 -9.69 -7.69
CA LEU A 305 -20.23 -8.24 -7.64
C LEU A 305 -20.14 -7.75 -6.21
N ARG A 306 -19.45 -6.64 -6.01
CA ARG A 306 -19.37 -5.90 -4.75
C ARG A 306 -19.80 -4.46 -4.93
N TYR A 307 -20.41 -3.93 -3.91
CA TYR A 307 -20.66 -2.52 -3.69
C TYR A 307 -19.84 -2.09 -2.47
N THR A 308 -19.11 -1.00 -2.62
CA THR A 308 -18.25 -0.42 -1.58
C THR A 308 -18.77 0.95 -1.21
N TYR A 309 -19.00 1.18 0.08
CA TYR A 309 -19.22 2.51 0.64
C TYR A 309 -17.97 2.92 1.43
N ARG A 310 -17.32 4.01 0.99
CA ARG A 310 -16.16 4.62 1.68
C ARG A 310 -16.61 5.70 2.64
N ILE A 311 -16.02 5.70 3.82
CA ILE A 311 -16.35 6.63 4.92
C ILE A 311 -15.47 7.87 4.85
#